data_67e6562cefb561c9a9baf498a89aa16c
#
_entry.id   67e6562cefb561c9a9baf498a89aa16c
#
_cell.length_a   1.000
_cell.length_b   1.000
_cell.length_c   1.000
_cell.angle_alpha   90.00
_cell.angle_beta   90.00
_cell.angle_gamma   90.00
#
_symmetry.space_group_name_H-M   'P 1'
#
loop_
_entity.id
_entity.type
_entity.pdbx_description
1 polymer ?
#
loop_
_entity_poly.entity_id
_entity_poly.type
_entity_poly.pdbx_seq_one_letter_code
_entity_poly.pdbx_strand_id
1 'polypeptide(L)'
;MSRAHVRPFQADDVPAAGALLAARHRAHRLSCPLLSPRYENDSAAAAQVAATFAQPGASGAVALQDGGIAGFVLGTPKDSPVWGPNVWVDAAGHAAAEPELVRDMYGLASARWVQETRTAHYVLVPASDEDLLRAWYRLGFGQQQAHAVRAPPGEPPASEPPAAQPKVVVRRAERNDLPALARLEVELPRQQSLAPVFSPSPVPSYEECLAGWEEDFDDPVYTTYVAELEGAVVGSSIGCPLEIAGGHPPLTRPDHAGFLAFAAVFAHARGFGAGRALGEAVITWTAQAGYDCVVTDWRVTNLLSSRTWPRLGFKESFLRLHRLVGY
;
A
#
# COMPACT_ATOMS: atom_id res chain seq x y z
N MET A 1 6.59 -16.91 -32.44
CA MET A 1 6.49 -15.59 -31.79
C MET A 1 7.73 -14.80 -32.14
N SER A 2 7.60 -13.58 -32.67
CA SER A 2 8.74 -12.69 -32.94
C SER A 2 9.41 -12.33 -31.61
N ARG A 3 10.75 -12.36 -31.56
CA ARG A 3 11.51 -11.97 -30.37
C ARG A 3 11.32 -10.46 -30.14
N ALA A 4 10.84 -10.08 -28.96
CA ALA A 4 10.67 -8.67 -28.62
C ALA A 4 12.04 -7.95 -28.66
N HIS A 5 12.09 -6.77 -29.27
CA HIS A 5 13.25 -5.89 -29.22
C HIS A 5 13.08 -4.90 -28.07
N VAL A 6 14.08 -4.81 -27.20
CA VAL A 6 14.05 -3.92 -26.03
C VAL A 6 15.01 -2.75 -26.21
N ARG A 7 14.53 -1.53 -25.93
CA ARG A 7 15.34 -0.30 -25.94
C ARG A 7 14.98 0.61 -24.75
N PRO A 8 15.84 1.61 -24.46
CA PRO A 8 15.49 2.61 -23.43
C PRO A 8 14.18 3.32 -23.75
N PHE A 9 13.43 3.65 -22.68
CA PHE A 9 12.19 4.43 -22.75
C PHE A 9 12.48 5.86 -23.19
N GLN A 10 11.63 6.43 -24.04
CA GLN A 10 11.72 7.80 -24.58
C GLN A 10 10.39 8.55 -24.40
N ALA A 11 10.42 9.87 -24.48
CA ALA A 11 9.21 10.70 -24.31
C ALA A 11 8.09 10.35 -25.31
N ASP A 12 8.45 10.01 -26.55
CA ASP A 12 7.49 9.65 -27.61
C ASP A 12 6.79 8.31 -27.34
N ASP A 13 7.26 7.52 -26.36
CA ASP A 13 6.62 6.26 -25.95
C ASP A 13 5.42 6.47 -25.05
N VAL A 14 5.30 7.64 -24.43
CA VAL A 14 4.26 7.95 -23.40
C VAL A 14 2.84 7.63 -23.87
N PRO A 15 2.38 8.01 -25.07
CA PRO A 15 1.01 7.70 -25.47
C PRO A 15 0.73 6.19 -25.56
N ALA A 16 1.63 5.42 -26.16
CA ALA A 16 1.47 3.97 -26.29
C ALA A 16 1.59 3.25 -24.93
N ALA A 17 2.52 3.68 -24.07
CA ALA A 17 2.66 3.21 -22.70
C ALA A 17 1.39 3.51 -21.88
N GLY A 18 0.79 4.69 -22.07
CA GLY A 18 -0.49 5.06 -21.45
C GLY A 18 -1.64 4.14 -21.86
N ALA A 19 -1.76 3.80 -23.14
CA ALA A 19 -2.77 2.86 -23.61
C ALA A 19 -2.61 1.46 -22.98
N LEU A 20 -1.39 0.95 -22.88
CA LEU A 20 -1.08 -0.31 -22.20
C LEU A 20 -1.43 -0.24 -20.70
N LEU A 21 -1.09 0.87 -20.04
CA LEU A 21 -1.42 1.08 -18.64
C LEU A 21 -2.93 1.10 -18.41
N ALA A 22 -3.68 1.81 -19.26
CA ALA A 22 -5.15 1.86 -19.21
C ALA A 22 -5.76 0.48 -19.41
N ALA A 23 -5.26 -0.31 -20.38
CA ALA A 23 -5.71 -1.68 -20.60
C ALA A 23 -5.46 -2.58 -19.37
N ARG A 24 -4.26 -2.50 -18.76
CA ARG A 24 -3.95 -3.21 -17.51
C ARG A 24 -4.88 -2.76 -16.38
N HIS A 25 -5.14 -1.45 -16.26
CA HIS A 25 -5.99 -0.92 -15.20
C HIS A 25 -7.45 -1.37 -15.37
N ARG A 26 -7.98 -1.37 -16.61
CA ARG A 26 -9.31 -1.95 -16.91
C ARG A 26 -9.41 -3.42 -16.47
N ALA A 27 -8.43 -4.24 -16.83
CA ALA A 27 -8.37 -5.64 -16.41
C ALA A 27 -8.31 -5.78 -14.88
N HIS A 28 -7.49 -4.96 -14.20
CA HIS A 28 -7.39 -4.97 -12.75
C HIS A 28 -8.71 -4.59 -12.06
N ARG A 29 -9.43 -3.57 -12.56
CA ARG A 29 -10.72 -3.15 -11.99
C ARG A 29 -11.83 -4.20 -12.11
N LEU A 30 -11.74 -5.17 -13.01
CA LEU A 30 -12.67 -6.31 -13.01
C LEU A 30 -12.60 -7.11 -11.69
N SER A 31 -11.43 -7.20 -11.09
CA SER A 31 -11.20 -7.88 -9.79
C SER A 31 -11.27 -6.92 -8.60
N CYS A 32 -11.01 -5.62 -8.81
CA CYS A 32 -10.97 -4.58 -7.78
C CYS A 32 -11.78 -3.34 -8.21
N PRO A 33 -13.13 -3.43 -8.30
CA PRO A 33 -13.97 -2.37 -8.87
C PRO A 33 -13.98 -1.07 -8.05
N LEU A 34 -13.53 -1.09 -6.80
CA LEU A 34 -13.42 0.09 -5.93
C LEU A 34 -12.29 1.04 -6.33
N LEU A 35 -11.32 0.62 -7.15
CA LEU A 35 -10.29 1.52 -7.67
C LEU A 35 -10.92 2.56 -8.63
N SER A 36 -10.30 3.74 -8.72
CA SER A 36 -10.76 4.81 -9.60
C SER A 36 -10.91 4.36 -11.06
N PRO A 37 -12.05 4.59 -11.73
CA PRO A 37 -12.22 4.33 -13.15
C PRO A 37 -11.45 5.31 -14.04
N ARG A 38 -10.96 6.40 -13.48
CA ARG A 38 -10.26 7.49 -14.19
C ARG A 38 -9.15 6.98 -15.11
N TYR A 39 -8.40 5.99 -14.63
CA TYR A 39 -7.21 5.49 -15.35
C TYR A 39 -7.52 4.37 -16.34
N GLU A 40 -8.80 4.06 -16.57
CA GLU A 40 -9.26 3.29 -17.73
C GLU A 40 -9.17 4.10 -19.04
N ASN A 41 -9.09 5.43 -18.91
CA ASN A 41 -8.91 6.36 -20.02
C ASN A 41 -7.44 6.45 -20.39
N ASP A 42 -7.13 6.25 -21.68
CA ASP A 42 -5.76 6.23 -22.19
C ASP A 42 -5.02 7.56 -21.95
N SER A 43 -5.69 8.72 -22.08
CA SER A 43 -5.06 10.03 -21.85
C SER A 43 -4.75 10.24 -20.36
N ALA A 44 -5.64 9.83 -19.46
CA ALA A 44 -5.40 9.92 -18.02
C ALA A 44 -4.29 8.98 -17.57
N ALA A 45 -4.22 7.78 -18.13
CA ALA A 45 -3.12 6.84 -17.89
C ALA A 45 -1.80 7.36 -18.46
N ALA A 46 -1.80 7.91 -19.68
CA ALA A 46 -0.62 8.53 -20.30
C ALA A 46 -0.09 9.71 -19.47
N ALA A 47 -0.97 10.51 -18.88
CA ALA A 47 -0.57 11.59 -17.97
C ALA A 47 0.18 11.05 -16.72
N GLN A 48 -0.19 9.88 -16.19
CA GLN A 48 0.54 9.24 -15.09
C GLN A 48 1.90 8.70 -15.53
N VAL A 49 1.99 8.10 -16.72
CA VAL A 49 3.28 7.67 -17.30
C VAL A 49 4.19 8.87 -17.51
N ALA A 50 3.66 9.96 -18.09
CA ALA A 50 4.41 11.21 -18.30
C ALA A 50 4.92 11.79 -16.98
N ALA A 51 4.06 11.84 -15.95
CA ALA A 51 4.44 12.32 -14.62
C ALA A 51 5.52 11.45 -13.96
N THR A 52 5.47 10.13 -14.18
CA THR A 52 6.52 9.20 -13.71
C THR A 52 7.82 9.45 -14.46
N PHE A 53 7.78 9.59 -15.79
CA PHE A 53 8.98 9.82 -16.61
C PHE A 53 9.61 11.19 -16.38
N ALA A 54 8.82 12.20 -15.99
CA ALA A 54 9.31 13.54 -15.65
C ALA A 54 10.02 13.63 -14.29
N GLN A 55 9.97 12.57 -13.46
CA GLN A 55 10.67 12.58 -12.17
C GLN A 55 12.19 12.61 -12.37
N PRO A 56 12.93 13.34 -11.52
CA PRO A 56 14.39 13.41 -11.62
C PRO A 56 15.03 12.02 -11.64
N GLY A 57 15.86 11.75 -12.66
CA GLY A 57 16.55 10.48 -12.83
C GLY A 57 15.68 9.29 -13.25
N ALA A 58 14.39 9.50 -13.54
CA ALA A 58 13.53 8.43 -14.04
C ALA A 58 14.11 7.80 -15.30
N SER A 59 14.07 6.48 -15.37
CA SER A 59 14.60 5.73 -16.51
C SER A 59 13.93 4.36 -16.62
N GLY A 60 14.00 3.76 -17.81
CA GLY A 60 13.36 2.49 -18.02
C GLY A 60 13.56 1.96 -19.42
N ALA A 61 12.73 1.01 -19.81
CA ALA A 61 12.77 0.35 -21.08
C ALA A 61 11.38 0.10 -21.67
N VAL A 62 11.31 -0.02 -22.98
CA VAL A 62 10.15 -0.52 -23.72
C VAL A 62 10.50 -1.81 -24.47
N ALA A 63 9.52 -2.69 -24.59
CA ALA A 63 9.55 -3.83 -25.49
C ALA A 63 8.74 -3.54 -26.76
N LEU A 64 9.34 -3.75 -27.91
CA LEU A 64 8.74 -3.60 -29.21
C LEU A 64 8.42 -4.97 -29.80
N GLN A 65 7.22 -5.15 -30.30
CA GLN A 65 6.75 -6.35 -30.96
C GLN A 65 5.82 -5.96 -32.10
N ASP A 66 5.99 -6.58 -33.28
CA ASP A 66 5.19 -6.32 -34.47
C ASP A 66 5.07 -4.82 -34.86
N GLY A 67 6.14 -4.05 -34.61
CA GLY A 67 6.22 -2.62 -34.96
C GLY A 67 5.60 -1.67 -33.93
N GLY A 68 5.02 -2.18 -32.84
CA GLY A 68 4.41 -1.40 -31.76
C GLY A 68 5.06 -1.63 -30.40
N ILE A 69 4.72 -0.78 -29.42
CA ILE A 69 5.13 -0.97 -28.02
C ILE A 69 4.20 -2.04 -27.40
N ALA A 70 4.78 -3.16 -26.97
CA ALA A 70 4.10 -4.26 -26.32
C ALA A 70 4.28 -4.26 -24.80
N GLY A 71 5.17 -3.42 -24.25
CA GLY A 71 5.35 -3.26 -22.82
C GLY A 71 6.32 -2.15 -22.46
N PHE A 72 6.27 -1.72 -21.21
CA PHE A 72 7.22 -0.76 -20.65
C PHE A 72 7.48 -1.01 -19.16
N VAL A 73 8.65 -0.61 -18.70
CA VAL A 73 9.04 -0.52 -17.28
C VAL A 73 9.74 0.83 -17.09
N LEU A 74 9.26 1.63 -16.14
CA LEU A 74 9.83 2.90 -15.72
C LEU A 74 10.09 2.87 -14.22
N GLY A 75 11.33 3.17 -13.81
CA GLY A 75 11.72 3.30 -12.42
C GLY A 75 12.12 4.73 -12.08
N THR A 76 11.76 5.17 -10.90
CA THR A 76 12.12 6.46 -10.32
C THR A 76 13.12 6.24 -9.19
N PRO A 77 14.32 6.81 -9.24
CA PRO A 77 15.31 6.70 -8.18
C PRO A 77 14.85 7.50 -6.95
N LYS A 78 15.11 6.95 -5.78
CA LYS A 78 14.90 7.62 -4.50
C LYS A 78 16.10 7.40 -3.59
N ASP A 79 16.40 8.40 -2.77
CA ASP A 79 17.35 8.31 -1.69
C ASP A 79 16.58 8.33 -0.36
N SER A 80 16.87 7.36 0.47
CA SER A 80 16.21 7.23 1.76
C SER A 80 17.25 6.96 2.84
N PRO A 81 17.23 7.69 3.96
CA PRO A 81 18.13 7.41 5.08
C PRO A 81 17.89 6.02 5.68
N VAL A 82 16.69 5.46 5.47
CA VAL A 82 16.27 4.15 6.01
C VAL A 82 16.50 3.02 5.00
N TRP A 83 16.15 3.26 3.71
CA TRP A 83 16.16 2.24 2.66
C TRP A 83 17.39 2.32 1.74
N GLY A 84 18.25 3.32 1.94
CA GLY A 84 19.38 3.58 1.07
C GLY A 84 18.99 4.03 -0.34
N PRO A 85 19.94 4.05 -1.27
CA PRO A 85 19.71 4.33 -2.69
C PRO A 85 18.85 3.24 -3.31
N ASN A 86 17.70 3.61 -3.85
CA ASN A 86 16.74 2.65 -4.36
C ASN A 86 16.03 3.14 -5.63
N VAL A 87 15.28 2.25 -6.28
CA VAL A 87 14.43 2.56 -7.43
C VAL A 87 13.03 2.01 -7.20
N TRP A 88 12.04 2.81 -7.52
CA TRP A 88 10.63 2.45 -7.44
C TRP A 88 10.00 2.38 -8.84
N VAL A 89 9.48 1.23 -9.19
CA VAL A 89 8.55 1.04 -10.30
C VAL A 89 7.14 1.12 -9.70
N ASP A 90 6.58 2.32 -9.67
CA ASP A 90 5.24 2.55 -9.14
C ASP A 90 4.15 1.88 -10.00
N ALA A 91 2.90 1.90 -9.53
CA ALA A 91 1.77 1.33 -10.25
C ALA A 91 1.61 1.91 -11.67
N ALA A 92 2.03 3.14 -11.93
CA ALA A 92 2.06 3.75 -13.27
C ALA A 92 3.33 3.41 -14.06
N GLY A 93 4.31 2.77 -13.43
CA GLY A 93 5.64 2.55 -13.99
C GLY A 93 5.78 1.29 -14.84
N HIS A 94 4.74 0.49 -15.05
CA HIS A 94 4.85 -0.69 -15.89
C HIS A 94 3.51 -1.16 -16.44
N ALA A 95 3.52 -1.72 -17.63
CA ALA A 95 2.47 -2.56 -18.21
C ALA A 95 3.07 -3.39 -19.34
N ALA A 96 2.49 -4.54 -19.62
CA ALA A 96 2.90 -5.40 -20.70
C ALA A 96 1.72 -6.18 -21.27
N ALA A 97 1.66 -6.35 -22.60
CA ALA A 97 0.68 -7.21 -23.25
C ALA A 97 0.91 -8.69 -22.92
N GLU A 98 2.17 -9.08 -22.77
CA GLU A 98 2.57 -10.41 -22.30
C GLU A 98 3.42 -10.23 -21.03
N PRO A 99 3.06 -10.82 -19.87
CA PRO A 99 3.75 -10.63 -18.59
C PRO A 99 5.26 -10.91 -18.63
N GLU A 100 5.70 -11.90 -19.39
CA GLU A 100 7.13 -12.26 -19.47
C GLU A 100 8.01 -11.16 -20.10
N LEU A 101 7.43 -10.19 -20.84
CA LEU A 101 8.18 -9.06 -21.40
C LEU A 101 8.83 -8.19 -20.31
N VAL A 102 8.28 -8.18 -19.09
CA VAL A 102 8.88 -7.41 -17.98
C VAL A 102 10.30 -7.88 -17.66
N ARG A 103 10.65 -9.13 -17.95
CA ARG A 103 11.97 -9.69 -17.66
C ARG A 103 13.05 -9.04 -18.53
N ASP A 104 12.79 -8.93 -19.82
CA ASP A 104 13.75 -8.32 -20.75
C ASP A 104 13.85 -6.81 -20.52
N MET A 105 12.72 -6.13 -20.30
CA MET A 105 12.67 -4.70 -19.99
C MET A 105 13.37 -4.37 -18.66
N TYR A 106 13.08 -5.16 -17.61
CA TYR A 106 13.78 -5.01 -16.33
C TYR A 106 15.27 -5.28 -16.48
N GLY A 107 15.67 -6.28 -17.28
CA GLY A 107 17.08 -6.57 -17.56
C GLY A 107 17.83 -5.34 -18.08
N LEU A 108 17.26 -4.63 -19.05
CA LEU A 108 17.87 -3.41 -19.60
C LEU A 108 17.84 -2.25 -18.58
N ALA A 109 16.68 -1.99 -17.96
CA ALA A 109 16.52 -0.88 -17.03
C ALA A 109 17.39 -1.04 -15.77
N SER A 110 17.38 -2.23 -15.16
CA SER A 110 18.12 -2.50 -13.93
C SER A 110 19.63 -2.47 -14.08
N ALA A 111 20.16 -2.76 -15.28
CA ALA A 111 21.59 -2.64 -15.55
C ALA A 111 22.07 -1.20 -15.31
N ARG A 112 21.30 -0.20 -15.77
CA ARG A 112 21.58 1.21 -15.51
C ARG A 112 21.45 1.54 -14.01
N TRP A 113 20.37 1.11 -13.36
CA TRP A 113 20.13 1.41 -11.94
C TRP A 113 21.27 0.90 -11.05
N VAL A 114 21.77 -0.31 -11.34
CA VAL A 114 22.90 -0.90 -10.61
C VAL A 114 24.20 -0.14 -10.86
N GLN A 115 24.45 0.31 -12.11
CA GLN A 115 25.59 1.18 -12.42
C GLN A 115 25.55 2.51 -11.65
N GLU A 116 24.33 3.00 -11.37
CA GLU A 116 24.08 4.17 -10.52
C GLU A 116 24.09 3.84 -9.01
N THR A 117 24.61 2.66 -8.63
CA THR A 117 24.68 2.15 -7.23
C THR A 117 23.34 1.96 -6.53
N ARG A 118 22.24 1.88 -7.26
CA ARG A 118 20.90 1.64 -6.75
C ARG A 118 20.62 0.15 -6.80
N THR A 119 20.76 -0.50 -5.65
CA THR A 119 20.68 -1.97 -5.55
C THR A 119 19.39 -2.47 -4.89
N ALA A 120 18.57 -1.58 -4.32
CA ALA A 120 17.27 -1.93 -3.80
C ALA A 120 16.17 -1.52 -4.80
N HIS A 121 15.47 -2.50 -5.36
CA HIS A 121 14.42 -2.28 -6.35
C HIS A 121 13.06 -2.66 -5.79
N TYR A 122 12.07 -1.80 -6.02
CA TYR A 122 10.67 -1.98 -5.59
C TYR A 122 9.75 -1.90 -6.80
N VAL A 123 8.68 -2.69 -6.79
CA VAL A 123 7.62 -2.62 -7.80
C VAL A 123 6.25 -2.81 -7.17
N LEU A 124 5.27 -2.01 -7.61
CA LEU A 124 3.85 -2.16 -7.26
C LEU A 124 3.11 -2.89 -8.37
N VAL A 125 2.61 -4.08 -8.07
CA VAL A 125 1.95 -4.98 -9.03
C VAL A 125 0.49 -5.19 -8.61
N PRO A 126 -0.50 -5.16 -9.55
CA PRO A 126 -1.86 -5.59 -9.25
C PRO A 126 -1.91 -6.97 -8.60
N ALA A 127 -2.58 -7.07 -7.44
CA ALA A 127 -2.57 -8.32 -6.66
C ALA A 127 -3.30 -9.47 -7.35
N SER A 128 -4.25 -9.16 -8.24
CA SER A 128 -5.04 -10.15 -8.99
C SER A 128 -4.38 -10.64 -10.29
N ASP A 129 -3.26 -10.04 -10.70
CA ASP A 129 -2.55 -10.45 -11.93
C ASP A 129 -1.45 -11.46 -11.59
N GLU A 130 -1.87 -12.73 -11.45
CA GLU A 130 -0.97 -13.82 -11.06
C GLU A 130 0.18 -14.05 -12.05
N ASP A 131 -0.07 -13.88 -13.35
CA ASP A 131 0.95 -14.11 -14.37
C ASP A 131 2.01 -12.99 -14.34
N LEU A 132 1.59 -11.76 -14.17
CA LEU A 132 2.51 -10.63 -13.98
C LEU A 132 3.30 -10.75 -12.67
N LEU A 133 2.65 -11.14 -11.56
CA LEU A 133 3.33 -11.44 -10.30
C LEU A 133 4.37 -12.55 -10.47
N ARG A 134 4.02 -13.62 -11.17
CA ARG A 134 4.92 -14.74 -11.45
C ARG A 134 6.13 -14.31 -12.28
N ALA A 135 5.94 -13.41 -13.27
CA ALA A 135 7.04 -12.86 -14.06
C ALA A 135 8.03 -12.07 -13.18
N TRP A 136 7.53 -11.25 -12.25
CA TRP A 136 8.37 -10.53 -11.28
C TRP A 136 9.06 -11.48 -10.27
N TYR A 137 8.37 -12.51 -9.78
CA TYR A 137 8.99 -13.52 -8.88
C TYR A 137 10.15 -14.26 -9.55
N ARG A 138 10.04 -14.56 -10.84
CA ARG A 138 11.15 -15.16 -11.64
C ARG A 138 12.37 -14.26 -11.77
N LEU A 139 12.23 -12.96 -11.50
CA LEU A 139 13.31 -11.99 -11.39
C LEU A 139 13.88 -11.88 -9.97
N GLY A 140 13.42 -12.69 -9.03
CA GLY A 140 13.89 -12.71 -7.64
C GLY A 140 13.26 -11.65 -6.76
N PHE A 141 12.15 -11.05 -7.17
CA PHE A 141 11.37 -10.19 -6.29
C PHE A 141 10.57 -11.01 -5.28
N GLY A 142 10.48 -10.53 -4.04
CA GLY A 142 9.64 -11.08 -2.98
C GLY A 142 8.60 -10.08 -2.51
N GLN A 143 7.50 -10.56 -1.93
CA GLN A 143 6.46 -9.71 -1.38
C GLN A 143 6.97 -8.97 -0.14
N GLN A 144 6.66 -7.67 -0.04
CA GLN A 144 7.03 -6.83 1.10
C GLN A 144 5.81 -6.22 1.78
N GLN A 145 4.87 -5.67 1.01
CA GLN A 145 3.69 -4.97 1.54
C GLN A 145 2.49 -5.25 0.67
N ALA A 146 1.33 -5.42 1.30
CA ALA A 146 0.05 -5.47 0.64
C ALA A 146 -0.68 -4.14 0.83
N HIS A 147 -1.26 -3.61 -0.24
CA HIS A 147 -2.27 -2.56 -0.22
C HIS A 147 -3.62 -3.24 -0.40
N ALA A 148 -4.61 -2.85 0.38
CA ALA A 148 -5.90 -3.51 0.34
C ALA A 148 -7.06 -2.53 0.49
N VAL A 149 -8.20 -2.91 -0.06
CA VAL A 149 -9.41 -2.11 -0.05
C VAL A 149 -10.60 -2.97 0.36
N ARG A 150 -11.56 -2.33 1.01
CA ARG A 150 -12.82 -2.92 1.43
C ARG A 150 -13.95 -1.91 1.26
N ALA A 151 -15.11 -2.35 0.76
CA ALA A 151 -16.33 -1.55 0.86
C ALA A 151 -16.74 -1.41 2.34
N PRO A 152 -17.34 -0.28 2.76
CA PRO A 152 -17.90 -0.14 4.09
C PRO A 152 -18.97 -1.21 4.35
N PRO A 153 -19.30 -1.52 5.62
CA PRO A 153 -20.45 -2.37 5.89
C PRO A 153 -21.71 -1.71 5.33
N GLY A 154 -22.56 -2.50 4.69
CA GLY A 154 -23.95 -2.10 4.43
C GLY A 154 -24.71 -1.86 5.73
N GLU A 155 -25.95 -1.33 5.65
CA GLU A 155 -26.81 -1.23 6.83
C GLU A 155 -26.84 -2.59 7.56
N PRO A 156 -26.63 -2.60 8.88
CA PRO A 156 -26.69 -3.85 9.63
C PRO A 156 -28.09 -4.47 9.46
N PRO A 157 -28.21 -5.79 9.24
CA PRO A 157 -29.49 -6.45 9.24
C PRO A 157 -30.19 -6.18 10.57
N ALA A 158 -31.50 -5.88 10.51
CA ALA A 158 -32.32 -5.36 11.61
C ALA A 158 -32.47 -6.27 12.85
N SER A 159 -31.77 -7.38 12.95
CA SER A 159 -31.80 -8.28 14.12
C SER A 159 -30.64 -9.28 14.14
N GLU A 160 -29.51 -8.91 14.71
CA GLU A 160 -28.68 -9.93 15.35
C GLU A 160 -28.88 -9.85 16.87
N PRO A 161 -29.08 -11.00 17.57
CA PRO A 161 -29.11 -10.99 19.02
C PRO A 161 -27.77 -10.49 19.57
N PRO A 162 -27.76 -9.74 20.69
CA PRO A 162 -26.54 -9.23 21.26
C PRO A 162 -25.60 -10.41 21.54
N ALA A 163 -24.48 -10.45 20.85
CA ALA A 163 -23.35 -11.30 21.17
C ALA A 163 -23.00 -11.08 22.66
N ALA A 164 -22.56 -12.14 23.34
CA ALA A 164 -22.05 -12.03 24.70
C ALA A 164 -21.16 -10.79 24.82
N GLN A 165 -21.36 -9.97 25.87
CA GLN A 165 -20.70 -8.67 26.02
C GLN A 165 -19.23 -8.80 25.67
N PRO A 166 -18.72 -8.02 24.67
CA PRO A 166 -17.32 -8.13 24.28
C PRO A 166 -16.46 -7.77 25.49
N LYS A 167 -15.46 -8.59 25.79
CA LYS A 167 -14.46 -8.27 26.83
C LYS A 167 -13.71 -6.97 26.50
N VAL A 168 -13.70 -6.58 25.22
CA VAL A 168 -13.05 -5.38 24.69
C VAL A 168 -14.12 -4.35 24.34
N VAL A 169 -13.98 -3.16 24.88
CA VAL A 169 -14.82 -1.98 24.57
C VAL A 169 -14.01 -1.03 23.70
N VAL A 170 -14.59 -0.56 22.58
CA VAL A 170 -13.95 0.45 21.71
C VAL A 170 -14.72 1.76 21.82
N ARG A 171 -14.00 2.85 22.05
CA ARG A 171 -14.52 4.22 22.09
C ARG A 171 -13.61 5.19 21.38
N ARG A 172 -14.09 6.40 21.14
CA ARG A 172 -13.25 7.53 20.70
C ARG A 172 -12.19 7.79 21.77
N ALA A 173 -10.99 8.11 21.33
CA ALA A 173 -9.93 8.55 22.23
C ALA A 173 -10.24 9.91 22.84
N GLU A 174 -9.79 10.12 24.07
CA GLU A 174 -9.88 11.36 24.84
C GLU A 174 -8.47 11.85 25.21
N ARG A 175 -8.32 13.12 25.59
CA ARG A 175 -7.02 13.69 25.95
C ARG A 175 -6.33 12.92 27.09
N ASN A 176 -7.11 12.31 27.98
CA ASN A 176 -6.56 11.48 29.06
C ASN A 176 -5.89 10.18 28.54
N ASP A 177 -6.14 9.79 27.29
CA ASP A 177 -5.53 8.61 26.67
C ASP A 177 -4.14 8.89 26.09
N LEU A 178 -3.71 10.14 25.95
CA LEU A 178 -2.44 10.53 25.31
C LEU A 178 -1.24 9.71 25.78
N PRO A 179 -1.06 9.45 27.10
CA PRO A 179 0.05 8.60 27.55
C PRO A 179 -0.01 7.15 27.03
N ALA A 180 -1.22 6.61 26.84
CA ALA A 180 -1.41 5.27 26.29
C ALA A 180 -1.20 5.25 24.78
N LEU A 181 -1.72 6.27 24.07
CA LEU A 181 -1.53 6.44 22.62
C LEU A 181 -0.06 6.56 22.26
N ALA A 182 0.72 7.38 22.98
CA ALA A 182 2.16 7.51 22.77
C ALA A 182 2.91 6.18 22.94
N ARG A 183 2.54 5.38 23.95
CA ARG A 183 3.13 4.03 24.12
C ARG A 183 2.75 3.08 22.97
N LEU A 184 1.50 3.13 22.51
CA LEU A 184 0.99 2.28 21.43
C LEU A 184 1.63 2.65 20.09
N GLU A 185 1.95 3.93 19.85
CA GLU A 185 2.64 4.38 18.65
C GLU A 185 4.05 3.78 18.55
N VAL A 186 4.76 3.64 19.66
CA VAL A 186 6.06 2.95 19.72
C VAL A 186 5.95 1.45 19.43
N GLU A 187 4.81 0.82 19.77
CA GLU A 187 4.65 -0.65 19.64
C GLU A 187 4.69 -1.14 18.20
N LEU A 188 4.13 -0.40 17.23
CA LEU A 188 4.09 -0.85 15.84
C LEU A 188 5.50 -0.90 15.21
N PRO A 189 6.31 0.17 15.21
CA PRO A 189 7.67 0.11 14.68
C PRO A 189 8.55 -0.85 15.48
N ARG A 190 8.38 -0.98 16.80
CA ARG A 190 9.07 -1.98 17.61
C ARG A 190 8.75 -3.40 17.15
N GLN A 191 7.47 -3.73 16.97
CA GLN A 191 7.06 -5.04 16.45
C GLN A 191 7.59 -5.29 15.03
N GLN A 192 7.61 -4.25 14.19
CA GLN A 192 8.10 -4.37 12.83
C GLN A 192 9.63 -4.46 12.73
N SER A 193 10.37 -4.02 13.73
CA SER A 193 11.84 -4.18 13.78
C SER A 193 12.27 -5.63 14.10
N LEU A 194 11.36 -6.43 14.66
CA LEU A 194 11.63 -7.81 15.04
C LEU A 194 11.39 -8.79 13.87
N ALA A 195 11.89 -10.01 14.05
CA ALA A 195 11.60 -11.13 13.17
C ALA A 195 10.08 -11.42 13.13
N PRO A 196 9.53 -11.80 11.98
CA PRO A 196 10.15 -11.95 10.66
C PRO A 196 10.07 -10.68 9.79
N VAL A 197 9.67 -9.52 10.33
CA VAL A 197 9.43 -8.31 9.54
C VAL A 197 10.74 -7.58 9.22
N PHE A 198 11.62 -7.42 10.21
CA PHE A 198 12.92 -6.77 10.09
C PHE A 198 12.87 -5.40 9.37
N SER A 199 11.87 -4.56 9.71
CA SER A 199 11.79 -3.21 9.15
C SER A 199 12.92 -2.35 9.71
N PRO A 200 13.68 -1.65 8.85
CA PRO A 200 14.76 -0.77 9.29
C PRO A 200 14.26 0.59 9.79
N SER A 201 12.96 0.82 9.86
CA SER A 201 12.40 2.08 10.33
C SER A 201 12.80 2.34 11.79
N PRO A 202 13.27 3.55 12.12
CA PRO A 202 13.57 3.91 13.50
C PRO A 202 12.35 3.69 14.41
N VAL A 203 12.61 3.27 15.64
CA VAL A 203 11.59 3.22 16.69
C VAL A 203 11.65 4.57 17.42
N PRO A 204 10.58 5.39 17.40
CA PRO A 204 10.56 6.67 18.08
C PRO A 204 10.63 6.49 19.60
N SER A 205 11.07 7.50 20.32
CA SER A 205 10.96 7.53 21.77
C SER A 205 9.53 7.80 22.23
N TYR A 206 9.24 7.45 23.47
CA TYR A 206 7.93 7.75 24.05
C TYR A 206 7.67 9.27 24.12
N GLU A 207 8.70 10.04 24.47
CA GLU A 207 8.64 11.50 24.60
C GLU A 207 8.34 12.17 23.25
N GLU A 208 8.95 11.71 22.16
CA GLU A 208 8.67 12.20 20.82
C GLU A 208 7.22 11.90 20.41
N CYS A 209 6.75 10.68 20.66
CA CYS A 209 5.36 10.31 20.38
C CYS A 209 4.37 11.13 21.22
N LEU A 210 4.65 11.31 22.53
CA LEU A 210 3.77 12.09 23.41
C LEU A 210 3.67 13.54 22.97
N ALA A 211 4.77 14.17 22.62
CA ALA A 211 4.79 15.54 22.13
C ALA A 211 3.99 15.69 20.81
N GLY A 212 4.13 14.76 19.88
CA GLY A 212 3.34 14.73 18.66
C GLY A 212 1.84 14.58 18.93
N TRP A 213 1.47 13.68 19.86
CA TRP A 213 0.06 13.53 20.25
C TRP A 213 -0.51 14.75 20.94
N GLU A 214 0.26 15.46 21.77
CA GLU A 214 -0.17 16.70 22.43
C GLU A 214 -0.44 17.81 21.41
N GLU A 215 0.33 17.88 20.32
CA GLU A 215 0.19 18.84 19.23
C GLU A 215 -1.01 18.50 18.32
N ASP A 216 -1.12 17.26 17.86
CA ASP A 216 -2.01 16.88 16.76
C ASP A 216 -3.34 16.25 17.20
N PHE A 217 -3.57 16.00 18.51
CA PHE A 217 -4.73 15.25 18.98
C PHE A 217 -6.08 15.82 18.56
N ASP A 218 -6.20 17.14 18.54
CA ASP A 218 -7.44 17.84 18.19
C ASP A 218 -7.57 18.13 16.69
N ASP A 219 -6.64 17.66 15.85
CA ASP A 219 -6.78 17.79 14.40
C ASP A 219 -8.00 16.99 13.92
N PRO A 220 -9.04 17.65 13.39
CA PRO A 220 -10.29 16.99 12.98
C PRO A 220 -10.12 16.04 11.78
N VAL A 221 -8.98 16.09 11.09
CA VAL A 221 -8.64 15.19 9.99
C VAL A 221 -8.51 13.76 10.47
N TYR A 222 -8.05 13.57 11.72
CA TYR A 222 -7.85 12.24 12.30
C TYR A 222 -8.99 11.81 13.19
N THR A 223 -9.35 10.55 13.09
CA THR A 223 -10.33 9.88 13.95
C THR A 223 -9.63 8.77 14.71
N THR A 224 -9.37 9.00 16.00
CA THR A 224 -8.65 8.05 16.85
C THR A 224 -9.62 7.26 17.74
N TYR A 225 -9.44 5.95 17.74
CA TYR A 225 -10.14 5.02 18.64
C TYR A 225 -9.17 4.34 19.59
N VAL A 226 -9.64 4.05 20.80
CA VAL A 226 -8.97 3.20 21.77
C VAL A 226 -9.81 1.95 22.06
N ALA A 227 -9.11 0.86 22.32
CA ALA A 227 -9.72 -0.38 22.83
C ALA A 227 -9.36 -0.55 24.30
N GLU A 228 -10.37 -0.80 25.12
CA GLU A 228 -10.22 -1.06 26.55
C GLU A 228 -10.47 -2.53 26.85
N LEU A 229 -9.68 -3.08 27.75
CA LEU A 229 -9.85 -4.39 28.35
C LEU A 229 -9.81 -4.21 29.87
N GLU A 230 -10.89 -4.58 30.56
CA GLU A 230 -11.00 -4.42 32.01
C GLU A 230 -10.74 -2.97 32.50
N GLY A 231 -11.16 -1.98 31.71
CA GLY A 231 -11.02 -0.55 32.03
C GLY A 231 -9.65 0.06 31.73
N ALA A 232 -8.70 -0.71 31.17
CA ALA A 232 -7.40 -0.22 30.75
C ALA A 232 -7.31 -0.12 29.21
N VAL A 233 -6.73 0.97 28.69
CA VAL A 233 -6.46 1.11 27.26
C VAL A 233 -5.36 0.13 26.85
N VAL A 234 -5.70 -0.76 25.90
CA VAL A 234 -4.80 -1.83 25.44
C VAL A 234 -4.48 -1.76 23.95
N GLY A 235 -5.12 -0.89 23.20
CA GLY A 235 -4.88 -0.73 21.77
C GLY A 235 -5.45 0.56 21.23
N SER A 236 -5.01 0.97 20.04
CA SER A 236 -5.54 2.14 19.31
C SER A 236 -5.57 1.91 17.83
N SER A 237 -6.41 2.67 17.12
CA SER A 237 -6.43 2.77 15.67
C SER A 237 -6.76 4.20 15.23
N ILE A 238 -6.28 4.57 14.04
CA ILE A 238 -6.49 5.89 13.44
C ILE A 238 -7.12 5.71 12.07
N GLY A 239 -8.23 6.42 11.86
CA GLY A 239 -8.85 6.64 10.57
C GLY A 239 -8.65 8.07 10.10
N CYS A 240 -8.40 8.27 8.80
CA CYS A 240 -8.29 9.57 8.16
C CYS A 240 -8.69 9.50 6.68
N PRO A 241 -8.87 10.64 5.97
CA PRO A 241 -9.02 10.64 4.52
C PRO A 241 -7.79 10.06 3.84
N LEU A 242 -7.98 9.24 2.79
CA LEU A 242 -6.87 8.65 2.04
C LEU A 242 -6.02 9.72 1.31
N GLU A 243 -6.61 10.87 1.01
CA GLU A 243 -5.96 11.98 0.29
C GLU A 243 -4.71 12.50 1.02
N ILE A 244 -4.71 12.47 2.35
CA ILE A 244 -3.56 12.91 3.16
C ILE A 244 -2.46 11.84 3.29
N ALA A 245 -2.73 10.60 2.86
CA ALA A 245 -1.78 9.50 2.94
C ALA A 245 -0.74 9.58 1.81
N GLY A 246 0.50 9.95 2.12
CA GLY A 246 1.59 10.09 1.15
C GLY A 246 2.07 8.79 0.51
N GLY A 247 1.77 7.63 1.10
CA GLY A 247 2.28 6.32 0.70
C GLY A 247 1.52 5.62 -0.44
N HIS A 248 0.45 6.22 -0.95
CA HIS A 248 -0.42 5.61 -1.96
C HIS A 248 -0.35 6.38 -3.29
N PRO A 249 0.29 5.83 -4.35
CA PRO A 249 0.30 6.43 -5.69
C PRO A 249 -1.12 6.57 -6.28
N PRO A 250 -1.35 7.52 -7.22
CA PRO A 250 -2.69 7.80 -7.76
C PRO A 250 -3.46 6.57 -8.27
N LEU A 251 -2.81 5.65 -8.99
CA LEU A 251 -3.46 4.43 -9.51
C LEU A 251 -3.91 3.46 -8.43
N THR A 252 -3.37 3.55 -7.21
CA THR A 252 -3.72 2.66 -6.10
C THR A 252 -4.85 3.21 -5.23
N ARG A 253 -5.30 4.44 -5.50
CA ARG A 253 -6.33 5.13 -4.72
C ARG A 253 -7.71 4.96 -5.35
N PRO A 254 -8.72 4.54 -4.57
CA PRO A 254 -10.11 4.86 -4.87
C PRO A 254 -10.35 6.37 -4.86
N ASP A 255 -11.41 6.84 -5.52
CA ASP A 255 -11.68 8.28 -5.64
C ASP A 255 -12.13 8.92 -4.32
N HIS A 256 -12.88 8.20 -3.49
CA HIS A 256 -13.41 8.70 -2.23
C HIS A 256 -13.28 7.63 -1.14
N ALA A 257 -12.15 7.61 -0.45
CA ALA A 257 -11.81 6.56 0.48
C ALA A 257 -11.35 7.09 1.84
N GLY A 258 -11.78 6.40 2.91
CA GLY A 258 -11.13 6.50 4.20
C GLY A 258 -9.89 5.60 4.26
N PHE A 259 -8.98 5.91 5.14
CA PHE A 259 -7.73 5.17 5.35
C PHE A 259 -7.61 4.72 6.80
N LEU A 260 -7.45 3.42 7.02
CA LEU A 260 -7.02 2.87 8.29
C LEU A 260 -5.50 3.00 8.33
N ALA A 261 -5.03 4.13 8.89
CA ALA A 261 -3.64 4.56 8.82
C ALA A 261 -2.75 3.86 9.85
N PHE A 262 -3.32 3.54 11.00
CA PHE A 262 -2.59 2.94 12.11
C PHE A 262 -3.49 1.99 12.90
N ALA A 263 -2.93 0.89 13.41
CA ALA A 263 -3.52 0.08 14.47
C ALA A 263 -2.43 -0.66 15.24
N ALA A 264 -2.48 -0.57 16.56
CA ALA A 264 -1.60 -1.29 17.46
C ALA A 264 -2.35 -1.83 18.69
N VAL A 265 -1.87 -2.96 19.20
CA VAL A 265 -2.36 -3.59 20.44
C VAL A 265 -1.16 -4.07 21.24
N PHE A 266 -1.12 -3.73 22.51
CA PHE A 266 -0.06 -4.19 23.40
C PHE A 266 0.06 -5.72 23.40
N ALA A 267 1.28 -6.23 23.50
CA ALA A 267 1.56 -7.65 23.38
C ALA A 267 0.76 -8.51 24.38
N HIS A 268 0.61 -8.04 25.63
CA HIS A 268 -0.13 -8.75 26.69
C HIS A 268 -1.63 -8.83 26.47
N ALA A 269 -2.19 -7.96 25.60
CA ALA A 269 -3.62 -7.91 25.30
C ALA A 269 -3.98 -8.52 23.93
N ARG A 270 -3.03 -9.16 23.25
CA ARG A 270 -3.28 -9.85 21.98
C ARG A 270 -4.10 -11.12 22.22
N GLY A 271 -4.91 -11.49 21.22
CA GLY A 271 -5.78 -12.67 21.32
C GLY A 271 -7.18 -12.39 21.91
N PHE A 272 -7.42 -11.25 22.55
CA PHE A 272 -8.72 -10.88 23.10
C PHE A 272 -9.66 -10.15 22.11
N GLY A 273 -9.25 -9.98 20.85
CA GLY A 273 -10.09 -9.37 19.80
C GLY A 273 -9.92 -7.86 19.62
N ALA A 274 -9.08 -7.17 20.42
CA ALA A 274 -8.91 -5.72 20.37
C ALA A 274 -8.55 -5.20 18.97
N GLY A 275 -7.61 -5.83 18.27
CA GLY A 275 -7.22 -5.41 16.91
C GLY A 275 -8.35 -5.53 15.89
N ARG A 276 -9.20 -6.57 16.01
CA ARG A 276 -10.39 -6.74 15.18
C ARG A 276 -11.41 -5.62 15.48
N ALA A 277 -11.73 -5.40 16.75
CA ALA A 277 -12.70 -4.39 17.17
C ALA A 277 -12.28 -2.96 16.75
N LEU A 278 -10.98 -2.64 16.85
CA LEU A 278 -10.41 -1.38 16.39
C LEU A 278 -10.54 -1.21 14.86
N GLY A 279 -10.26 -2.25 14.08
CA GLY A 279 -10.47 -2.25 12.65
C GLY A 279 -11.94 -2.07 12.27
N GLU A 280 -12.87 -2.76 12.96
CA GLU A 280 -14.31 -2.60 12.78
C GLU A 280 -14.79 -1.17 13.09
N ALA A 281 -14.22 -0.52 14.13
CA ALA A 281 -14.54 0.86 14.46
C ALA A 281 -14.15 1.85 13.34
N VAL A 282 -12.95 1.71 12.75
CA VAL A 282 -12.53 2.55 11.62
C VAL A 282 -13.39 2.28 10.38
N ILE A 283 -13.72 1.02 10.08
CA ILE A 283 -14.60 0.66 8.97
C ILE A 283 -16.00 1.28 9.16
N THR A 284 -16.53 1.26 10.37
CA THR A 284 -17.82 1.88 10.71
C THR A 284 -17.75 3.39 10.57
N TRP A 285 -16.68 4.02 11.06
CA TRP A 285 -16.44 5.44 10.88
C TRP A 285 -16.39 5.82 9.39
N THR A 286 -15.72 5.03 8.57
CA THR A 286 -15.62 5.26 7.12
C THR A 286 -17.03 5.35 6.49
N ALA A 287 -17.93 4.42 6.86
CA ALA A 287 -19.31 4.45 6.40
C ALA A 287 -20.07 5.70 6.91
N GLN A 288 -19.93 6.04 8.19
CA GLN A 288 -20.59 7.21 8.81
C GLN A 288 -20.09 8.54 8.24
N ALA A 289 -18.83 8.61 7.86
CA ALA A 289 -18.23 9.78 7.21
C ALA A 289 -18.57 9.87 5.71
N GLY A 290 -19.30 8.91 5.16
CA GLY A 290 -19.79 8.90 3.79
C GLY A 290 -18.79 8.43 2.75
N TYR A 291 -17.65 7.83 3.13
CA TYR A 291 -16.68 7.28 2.17
C TYR A 291 -17.21 6.02 1.48
N ASP A 292 -16.84 5.84 0.22
CA ASP A 292 -17.26 4.70 -0.60
C ASP A 292 -16.52 3.40 -0.24
N CYS A 293 -15.34 3.53 0.35
CA CYS A 293 -14.51 2.40 0.77
C CYS A 293 -13.48 2.81 1.82
N VAL A 294 -12.85 1.82 2.43
CA VAL A 294 -11.70 1.99 3.32
C VAL A 294 -10.49 1.25 2.76
N VAL A 295 -9.35 1.93 2.81
CA VAL A 295 -8.04 1.41 2.39
C VAL A 295 -7.19 1.14 3.62
N THR A 296 -6.31 0.17 3.55
CA THR A 296 -5.22 -0.05 4.50
C THR A 296 -4.05 -0.71 3.80
N ASP A 297 -2.90 -0.74 4.46
CA ASP A 297 -1.74 -1.50 4.01
C ASP A 297 -1.03 -2.17 5.18
N TRP A 298 -0.24 -3.21 4.89
CA TRP A 298 0.57 -3.89 5.90
C TRP A 298 1.79 -4.58 5.32
N ARG A 299 2.81 -4.78 6.15
CA ARG A 299 3.93 -5.67 5.83
C ARG A 299 3.42 -7.11 5.76
N VAL A 300 3.61 -7.79 4.63
CA VAL A 300 3.10 -9.16 4.45
C VAL A 300 3.71 -10.15 5.45
N THR A 301 4.92 -9.88 5.92
CA THR A 301 5.61 -10.66 6.95
C THR A 301 5.11 -10.37 8.37
N ASN A 302 4.29 -9.31 8.59
CA ASN A 302 3.60 -9.09 9.86
C ASN A 302 2.37 -10.00 9.94
N LEU A 303 2.55 -11.17 10.54
CA LEU A 303 1.50 -12.21 10.62
C LEU A 303 0.25 -11.75 11.38
N LEU A 304 0.36 -10.77 12.30
CA LEU A 304 -0.80 -10.23 13.02
C LEU A 304 -1.70 -9.47 12.04
N SER A 305 -1.15 -8.54 11.29
CA SER A 305 -1.87 -7.76 10.27
C SER A 305 -2.37 -8.65 9.12
N SER A 306 -1.50 -9.52 8.57
CA SER A 306 -1.83 -10.43 7.47
C SER A 306 -2.98 -11.40 7.80
N ARG A 307 -3.23 -11.67 9.08
CA ARG A 307 -4.37 -12.50 9.53
C ARG A 307 -5.60 -11.69 9.89
N THR A 308 -5.42 -10.45 10.35
CA THR A 308 -6.51 -9.62 10.84
C THR A 308 -7.27 -8.95 9.71
N TRP A 309 -6.58 -8.26 8.82
CA TRP A 309 -7.22 -7.45 7.78
C TRP A 309 -8.03 -8.27 6.77
N PRO A 310 -7.55 -9.42 6.24
CA PRO A 310 -8.38 -10.26 5.37
C PRO A 310 -9.64 -10.81 6.06
N ARG A 311 -9.56 -11.11 7.38
CA ARG A 311 -10.75 -11.55 8.15
C ARG A 311 -11.78 -10.43 8.35
N LEU A 312 -11.36 -9.18 8.27
CA LEU A 312 -12.24 -8.01 8.25
C LEU A 312 -12.74 -7.69 6.83
N GLY A 313 -12.44 -8.53 5.83
CA GLY A 313 -12.93 -8.41 4.47
C GLY A 313 -12.09 -7.48 3.57
N PHE A 314 -10.92 -7.04 4.02
CA PHE A 314 -9.98 -6.34 3.14
C PHE A 314 -9.47 -7.30 2.07
N LYS A 315 -9.52 -6.86 0.81
CA LYS A 315 -8.99 -7.58 -0.35
C LYS A 315 -7.76 -6.85 -0.87
N GLU A 316 -6.70 -7.59 -1.09
CA GLU A 316 -5.47 -7.05 -1.65
C GLU A 316 -5.74 -6.46 -3.04
N SER A 317 -5.35 -5.21 -3.22
CA SER A 317 -5.46 -4.48 -4.50
C SER A 317 -4.11 -4.44 -5.22
N PHE A 318 -3.03 -4.15 -4.49
CA PHE A 318 -1.66 -4.16 -5.01
C PHE A 318 -0.71 -4.84 -4.04
N LEU A 319 0.29 -5.50 -4.60
CA LEU A 319 1.44 -5.99 -3.84
C LEU A 319 2.67 -5.15 -4.18
N ARG A 320 3.33 -4.65 -3.15
CA ARG A 320 4.68 -4.13 -3.29
C ARG A 320 5.66 -5.28 -3.16
N LEU A 321 6.40 -5.49 -4.22
CA LEU A 321 7.49 -6.46 -4.25
C LEU A 321 8.82 -5.72 -4.12
N HIS A 322 9.84 -6.41 -3.62
CA HIS A 322 11.19 -5.87 -3.55
C HIS A 322 12.24 -6.91 -3.91
N ARG A 323 13.40 -6.42 -4.34
CA ARG A 323 14.61 -7.20 -4.59
C ARG A 323 15.82 -6.38 -4.19
N LEU A 324 16.77 -7.02 -3.53
CA LEU A 324 18.14 -6.50 -3.36
C LEU A 324 19.04 -7.16 -4.39
N VAL A 325 19.83 -6.33 -5.10
CA VAL A 325 20.73 -6.76 -6.16
C VAL A 325 22.17 -6.67 -5.67
N GLY A 326 22.99 -7.66 -5.99
CA GLY A 326 24.42 -7.65 -5.65
C GLY A 326 24.79 -8.54 -4.44
N TYR A 327 23.91 -9.46 -4.06
CA TYR A 327 24.18 -10.47 -3.03
C TYR A 327 24.07 -11.88 -3.61
#